data_ad5ff5e8ae3deb7919970b9afe179b7e
#
_entry.id   ad5ff5e8ae3deb7919970b9afe179b7e
#
_cell.length_a   1.000
_cell.length_b   1.000
_cell.length_c   1.000
_cell.angle_alpha   90.00
_cell.angle_beta   90.00
_cell.angle_gamma   90.00
#
_symmetry.space_group_name_H-M   'P 1'
#
loop_
_entity.id
_entity.type
_entity.pdbx_description
1 polymer ?
#
loop_
_entity_poly.entity_id
_entity_poly.type
_entity_poly.pdbx_seq_one_letter_code
_entity_poly.pdbx_strand_id
1 'polypeptide(L)'
;MLTHIFDLLIRQMTKHKHRSTSFLLFILSALLLFVSTVARAQTVNLDRVLPELEPEIQRTLLAGNIPSASVALIAGDKVIWTNAYGYSNLWARTPATPNTVYLIGSTFKAMSTIALLQQMELGKFKLDDRVNDYLTDFKIQGEDPQHPVTFRHLLTHTSGLPADFGAFPVWGDTVPPSLDDYLRKSLKVTKPPLTSVTYSNMAFTLVAYLVQKFSGVPYKQYIQEHIFTPLEMTSTAFEPRPDMEERLSIPYVVDEKTGSQMGTVRVKASVWPAGIVYGTVLNQANWLIANLNGGSFKDKRIISEATLNQMLTRQYDQFKGTIEGIWGNETAGFGLTWWTQVRDGDRYLAHSGSVAGYTAFLLGNRDRKLGFAILTNGNRAHPHLFKLADKAIDLMKKYSSAEKLSTAK
;
A
#
# COMPACT_ATOMS: atom_id res chain seq x y z
N MET A 1 -18.26 11.36 -33.90
CA MET A 1 -17.18 10.48 -34.42
C MET A 1 -17.71 9.06 -34.69
N LEU A 2 -18.46 8.44 -33.79
CA LEU A 2 -19.07 7.10 -34.01
C LEU A 2 -20.13 7.06 -35.11
N THR A 3 -20.94 8.08 -35.28
CA THR A 3 -21.95 8.19 -36.32
C THR A 3 -21.37 8.23 -37.76
N HIS A 4 -20.18 8.84 -37.93
CA HIS A 4 -19.53 8.92 -39.25
C HIS A 4 -18.90 7.59 -39.66
N ILE A 5 -18.46 6.77 -38.72
CA ILE A 5 -17.92 5.42 -39.01
C ILE A 5 -19.05 4.45 -39.39
N PHE A 6 -20.22 4.60 -38.74
CA PHE A 6 -21.39 3.77 -39.07
C PHE A 6 -21.92 4.02 -40.50
N ASP A 7 -21.98 5.28 -40.94
CA ASP A 7 -22.41 5.63 -42.30
C ASP A 7 -21.43 5.16 -43.39
N LEU A 8 -20.13 5.15 -43.11
CA LEU A 8 -19.11 4.64 -44.05
C LEU A 8 -19.20 3.12 -44.19
N LEU A 9 -19.46 2.39 -43.11
CA LEU A 9 -19.62 0.93 -43.10
C LEU A 9 -20.90 0.51 -43.86
N ILE A 10 -22.01 1.22 -43.68
CA ILE A 10 -23.26 0.93 -44.37
C ILE A 10 -23.13 1.15 -45.89
N ARG A 11 -22.41 2.19 -46.34
CA ARG A 11 -22.16 2.45 -47.77
C ARG A 11 -21.22 1.45 -48.44
N GLN A 12 -20.32 0.79 -47.72
CA GLN A 12 -19.51 -0.31 -48.27
C GLN A 12 -20.27 -1.63 -48.34
N MET A 13 -21.25 -1.87 -47.49
CA MET A 13 -22.05 -3.11 -47.49
C MET A 13 -23.05 -3.23 -48.63
N THR A 14 -23.45 -2.11 -49.24
CA THR A 14 -24.41 -2.13 -50.33
C THR A 14 -23.79 -2.45 -51.70
N LYS A 15 -22.47 -2.58 -51.83
CA LYS A 15 -21.77 -2.81 -53.11
C LYS A 15 -21.40 -4.27 -53.42
N HIS A 16 -21.55 -5.22 -52.48
CA HIS A 16 -21.23 -6.64 -52.70
C HIS A 16 -22.34 -7.58 -52.20
N LYS A 17 -23.32 -7.82 -53.04
CA LYS A 17 -24.32 -8.88 -52.88
C LYS A 17 -23.68 -10.26 -53.19
N HIS A 18 -23.33 -11.03 -52.19
CA HIS A 18 -22.98 -12.45 -52.10
C HIS A 18 -21.65 -12.74 -51.38
N ARG A 19 -21.62 -12.49 -50.08
CA ARG A 19 -20.70 -13.14 -49.11
C ARG A 19 -20.94 -12.64 -47.68
N SER A 20 -22.16 -12.29 -47.28
CA SER A 20 -22.34 -11.41 -46.11
C SER A 20 -22.91 -12.08 -44.85
N THR A 21 -23.34 -13.32 -44.84
CA THR A 21 -23.88 -13.94 -43.62
C THR A 21 -22.79 -14.36 -42.62
N SER A 22 -21.67 -14.88 -43.12
CA SER A 22 -20.56 -15.31 -42.22
C SER A 22 -19.77 -14.13 -41.65
N PHE A 23 -19.70 -13.02 -42.35
CA PHE A 23 -19.00 -11.81 -41.85
C PHE A 23 -19.85 -11.03 -40.85
N LEU A 24 -21.17 -11.01 -40.99
CA LEU A 24 -22.08 -10.46 -39.99
C LEU A 24 -22.08 -11.29 -38.69
N LEU A 25 -22.05 -12.62 -38.81
CA LEU A 25 -21.94 -13.50 -37.64
C LEU A 25 -20.57 -13.34 -36.91
N PHE A 26 -19.51 -13.09 -37.66
CA PHE A 26 -18.19 -12.82 -37.05
C PHE A 26 -18.13 -11.45 -36.36
N ILE A 27 -18.75 -10.42 -36.91
CA ILE A 27 -18.87 -9.09 -36.29
C ILE A 27 -19.80 -9.15 -35.04
N LEU A 28 -20.94 -9.85 -35.15
CA LEU A 28 -21.83 -10.05 -33.99
C LEU A 28 -21.18 -10.91 -32.88
N SER A 29 -20.40 -11.93 -33.25
CA SER A 29 -19.66 -12.71 -32.27
C SER A 29 -18.47 -11.94 -31.66
N ALA A 30 -17.82 -11.07 -32.46
CA ALA A 30 -16.79 -10.15 -31.93
C ALA A 30 -17.41 -9.02 -31.07
N LEU A 31 -18.60 -8.52 -31.39
CA LEU A 31 -19.33 -7.58 -30.52
C LEU A 31 -19.88 -8.24 -29.25
N LEU A 32 -20.26 -9.52 -29.31
CA LEU A 32 -20.68 -10.30 -28.15
C LEU A 32 -19.48 -10.70 -27.24
N LEU A 33 -18.27 -10.82 -27.78
CA LEU A 33 -17.04 -11.00 -27.03
C LEU A 33 -16.50 -9.67 -26.45
N PHE A 34 -16.96 -8.52 -26.94
CA PHE A 34 -16.78 -7.19 -26.35
C PHE A 34 -17.92 -6.81 -25.38
N VAL A 35 -18.74 -7.76 -24.95
CA VAL A 35 -19.42 -7.60 -23.66
C VAL A 35 -18.31 -7.60 -22.63
N SER A 36 -17.77 -6.41 -22.43
CA SER A 36 -16.94 -6.06 -21.30
C SER A 36 -17.47 -6.85 -20.11
N THR A 37 -16.63 -7.65 -19.50
CA THR A 37 -16.81 -8.06 -18.11
C THR A 37 -16.85 -6.76 -17.32
N VAL A 38 -18.02 -6.12 -17.30
CA VAL A 38 -18.33 -5.11 -16.30
C VAL A 38 -18.14 -5.87 -14.99
N ALA A 39 -17.00 -5.66 -14.36
CA ALA A 39 -16.74 -6.22 -13.04
C ALA A 39 -17.92 -5.77 -12.20
N ARG A 40 -18.83 -6.72 -11.91
CA ARG A 40 -20.02 -6.44 -11.13
C ARG A 40 -19.55 -5.84 -9.82
N ALA A 41 -19.90 -4.60 -9.55
CA ALA A 41 -19.62 -3.98 -8.28
C ALA A 41 -20.26 -4.87 -7.20
N GLN A 42 -19.43 -5.44 -6.32
CA GLN A 42 -19.90 -6.28 -5.25
C GLN A 42 -20.51 -5.38 -4.19
N THR A 43 -21.81 -5.48 -3.95
CA THR A 43 -22.48 -4.68 -2.92
C THR A 43 -22.35 -5.41 -1.58
N VAL A 44 -21.71 -4.75 -0.61
CA VAL A 44 -21.58 -5.23 0.77
C VAL A 44 -22.78 -4.74 1.60
N ASN A 45 -23.47 -5.64 2.26
CA ASN A 45 -24.56 -5.31 3.15
C ASN A 45 -24.02 -4.87 4.53
N LEU A 46 -23.84 -3.57 4.72
CA LEU A 46 -23.30 -3.00 5.96
C LEU A 46 -24.20 -3.25 7.17
N ASP A 47 -25.54 -3.29 7.02
CA ASP A 47 -26.47 -3.56 8.13
C ASP A 47 -26.26 -4.97 8.74
N ARG A 48 -25.60 -5.85 8.01
CA ARG A 48 -25.22 -7.19 8.50
C ARG A 48 -23.75 -7.27 8.93
N VAL A 49 -22.86 -6.50 8.29
CA VAL A 49 -21.43 -6.47 8.62
C VAL A 49 -21.19 -5.75 9.95
N LEU A 50 -21.73 -4.54 10.12
CA LEU A 50 -21.38 -3.67 11.25
C LEU A 50 -21.79 -4.22 12.62
N PRO A 51 -22.97 -4.86 12.81
CA PRO A 51 -23.31 -5.45 14.09
C PRO A 51 -22.36 -6.55 14.57
N GLU A 52 -21.66 -7.23 13.65
CA GLU A 52 -20.63 -8.21 14.01
C GLU A 52 -19.23 -7.57 14.11
N LEU A 53 -18.92 -6.54 13.29
CA LEU A 53 -17.58 -5.96 13.19
C LEU A 53 -17.30 -4.93 14.28
N GLU A 54 -18.23 -4.01 14.59
CA GLU A 54 -17.97 -2.92 15.54
C GLU A 54 -17.67 -3.43 16.96
N PRO A 55 -18.39 -4.44 17.52
CA PRO A 55 -17.99 -5.04 18.79
C PRO A 55 -16.62 -5.71 18.74
N GLU A 56 -16.22 -6.27 17.60
CA GLU A 56 -14.89 -6.87 17.43
C GLU A 56 -13.79 -5.81 17.41
N ILE A 57 -14.02 -4.66 16.77
CA ILE A 57 -13.10 -3.52 16.83
C ILE A 57 -12.90 -3.09 18.29
N GLN A 58 -13.98 -2.89 19.06
CA GLN A 58 -13.89 -2.48 20.46
C GLN A 58 -13.14 -3.51 21.32
N ARG A 59 -13.44 -4.82 21.15
CA ARG A 59 -12.70 -5.88 21.85
C ARG A 59 -11.22 -5.88 21.50
N THR A 60 -10.91 -5.67 20.23
CA THR A 60 -9.53 -5.60 19.72
C THR A 60 -8.76 -4.46 20.37
N LEU A 61 -9.36 -3.25 20.47
CA LEU A 61 -8.72 -2.10 21.09
C LEU A 61 -8.48 -2.33 22.59
N LEU A 62 -9.45 -2.90 23.30
CA LEU A 62 -9.30 -3.24 24.72
C LEU A 62 -8.23 -4.30 24.92
N ALA A 63 -8.24 -5.39 24.17
CA ALA A 63 -7.27 -6.48 24.30
C ALA A 63 -5.84 -6.05 23.97
N GLY A 64 -5.69 -5.14 23.00
CA GLY A 64 -4.39 -4.58 22.59
C GLY A 64 -3.96 -3.36 23.41
N ASN A 65 -4.76 -2.91 24.37
CA ASN A 65 -4.54 -1.65 25.11
C ASN A 65 -4.28 -0.47 24.16
N ILE A 66 -5.08 -0.35 23.10
CA ILE A 66 -4.93 0.61 22.01
C ILE A 66 -5.81 1.83 22.30
N PRO A 67 -5.22 3.05 22.44
CA PRO A 67 -5.98 4.24 22.84
C PRO A 67 -7.02 4.70 21.82
N SER A 68 -6.72 4.59 20.54
CA SER A 68 -7.67 4.90 19.45
C SER A 68 -7.37 4.15 18.17
N ALA A 69 -8.41 4.01 17.35
CA ALA A 69 -8.29 3.59 15.96
C ALA A 69 -9.23 4.37 15.06
N SER A 70 -8.77 4.66 13.84
CA SER A 70 -9.61 5.06 12.70
C SER A 70 -9.62 3.92 11.69
N VAL A 71 -10.81 3.55 11.21
CA VAL A 71 -11.05 2.37 10.36
C VAL A 71 -11.79 2.76 9.09
N ALA A 72 -11.45 2.13 7.98
CA ALA A 72 -12.17 2.25 6.71
C ALA A 72 -12.40 0.87 6.07
N LEU A 73 -13.61 0.66 5.55
CA LEU A 73 -13.99 -0.46 4.70
C LEU A 73 -14.14 -0.01 3.27
N ILE A 74 -13.62 -0.81 2.34
CA ILE A 74 -13.55 -0.52 0.91
C ILE A 74 -14.25 -1.63 0.14
N ALA A 75 -15.07 -1.25 -0.85
CA ALA A 75 -15.60 -2.18 -1.83
C ALA A 75 -15.57 -1.53 -3.23
N GLY A 76 -14.95 -2.22 -4.18
CA GLY A 76 -14.74 -1.69 -5.52
C GLY A 76 -13.80 -0.48 -5.54
N ASP A 77 -14.35 0.65 -5.94
CA ASP A 77 -13.66 1.93 -6.06
C ASP A 77 -14.01 2.94 -4.96
N LYS A 78 -14.67 2.50 -3.88
CA LYS A 78 -15.26 3.37 -2.87
C LYS A 78 -14.89 2.95 -1.45
N VAL A 79 -14.76 3.96 -0.59
CA VAL A 79 -14.91 3.78 0.85
C VAL A 79 -16.40 3.63 1.14
N ILE A 80 -16.81 2.47 1.63
CA ILE A 80 -18.23 2.16 1.90
C ILE A 80 -18.62 2.45 3.35
N TRP A 81 -17.64 2.50 4.26
CA TRP A 81 -17.84 2.86 5.65
C TRP A 81 -16.53 3.31 6.28
N THR A 82 -16.64 4.23 7.23
CA THR A 82 -15.53 4.70 8.05
C THR A 82 -16.03 5.12 9.42
N ASN A 83 -15.26 4.82 10.46
CA ASN A 83 -15.52 5.22 11.82
C ASN A 83 -14.21 5.34 12.61
N ALA A 84 -14.29 5.89 13.81
CA ALA A 84 -13.17 5.94 14.74
C ALA A 84 -13.62 5.66 16.16
N TYR A 85 -12.71 5.16 16.97
CA TYR A 85 -12.95 4.70 18.33
C TYR A 85 -11.86 5.20 19.25
N GLY A 86 -12.21 5.47 20.51
CA GLY A 86 -11.28 5.91 21.54
C GLY A 86 -10.80 7.34 21.40
N TYR A 87 -9.64 7.64 21.94
CA TYR A 87 -9.12 9.01 22.07
C TYR A 87 -7.81 9.19 21.32
N SER A 88 -7.76 10.16 20.42
CA SER A 88 -6.53 10.62 19.75
C SER A 88 -5.54 11.26 20.73
N ASN A 89 -6.07 11.83 21.82
CA ASN A 89 -5.31 12.34 22.95
C ASN A 89 -6.01 11.93 24.25
N LEU A 90 -5.39 11.02 25.02
CA LEU A 90 -5.94 10.54 26.29
C LEU A 90 -6.01 11.62 27.37
N TRP A 91 -5.01 12.52 27.39
CA TRP A 91 -4.94 13.58 28.38
C TRP A 91 -6.06 14.61 28.22
N ALA A 92 -6.20 15.10 27.01
CA ALA A 92 -7.25 16.07 26.64
C ALA A 92 -8.60 15.40 26.40
N ARG A 93 -8.68 14.06 26.44
CA ARG A 93 -9.87 13.27 26.07
C ARG A 93 -10.45 13.65 24.71
N THR A 94 -9.55 13.97 23.75
CA THR A 94 -9.95 14.32 22.39
C THR A 94 -10.38 13.05 21.66
N PRO A 95 -11.65 12.93 21.22
CA PRO A 95 -12.10 11.75 20.49
C PRO A 95 -11.32 11.58 19.18
N ALA A 96 -11.03 10.34 18.80
CA ALA A 96 -10.57 10.05 17.45
C ALA A 96 -11.71 10.21 16.44
N THR A 97 -11.36 10.60 15.23
CA THR A 97 -12.26 10.72 14.07
C THR A 97 -11.63 10.06 12.85
N PRO A 98 -12.37 9.78 11.77
CA PRO A 98 -11.77 9.31 10.51
C PRO A 98 -10.74 10.29 9.92
N ASN A 99 -10.79 11.56 10.31
CA ASN A 99 -9.83 12.60 9.92
C ASN A 99 -8.65 12.76 10.89
N THR A 100 -8.59 11.96 11.95
CA THR A 100 -7.44 11.94 12.84
C THR A 100 -6.19 11.55 12.06
N VAL A 101 -5.09 12.28 12.30
CA VAL A 101 -3.82 12.10 11.63
C VAL A 101 -2.90 11.22 12.49
N TYR A 102 -2.34 10.18 11.88
CA TYR A 102 -1.41 9.24 12.51
C TYR A 102 -0.11 9.17 11.68
N LEU A 103 0.99 8.67 12.24
CA LEU A 103 2.07 8.14 11.42
C LEU A 103 1.64 6.80 10.81
N ILE A 104 1.73 6.71 9.47
CA ILE A 104 1.33 5.51 8.74
C ILE A 104 2.40 4.42 8.71
N GLY A 105 3.61 4.75 9.14
CA GLY A 105 4.72 3.81 9.23
C GLY A 105 5.05 3.16 7.89
N SER A 106 5.47 1.93 7.97
CA SER A 106 5.98 1.17 6.82
C SER A 106 4.96 0.90 5.71
N THR A 107 3.66 1.16 5.90
CA THR A 107 2.70 1.11 4.78
C THR A 107 3.08 2.07 3.64
N PHE A 108 3.87 3.10 3.96
CA PHE A 108 4.42 4.05 2.99
C PHE A 108 5.45 3.43 2.02
N LYS A 109 6.15 2.36 2.41
CA LYS A 109 7.16 1.72 1.55
C LYS A 109 6.60 1.30 0.19
N ALA A 110 5.38 0.82 0.15
CA ALA A 110 4.73 0.44 -1.10
C ALA A 110 4.49 1.64 -2.03
N MET A 111 4.28 2.85 -1.49
CA MET A 111 4.21 4.09 -2.28
C MET A 111 5.57 4.46 -2.87
N SER A 112 6.65 4.33 -2.07
CA SER A 112 8.04 4.50 -2.55
C SER A 112 8.37 3.51 -3.67
N THR A 113 7.88 2.28 -3.55
CA THR A 113 8.05 1.25 -4.58
C THR A 113 7.35 1.64 -5.88
N ILE A 114 6.10 2.10 -5.83
CA ILE A 114 5.43 2.59 -7.05
C ILE A 114 6.20 3.76 -7.68
N ALA A 115 6.68 4.71 -6.88
CA ALA A 115 7.48 5.82 -7.39
C ALA A 115 8.76 5.33 -8.11
N LEU A 116 9.43 4.31 -7.59
CA LEU A 116 10.59 3.70 -8.25
C LEU A 116 10.16 2.93 -9.51
N LEU A 117 9.07 2.16 -9.45
CA LEU A 117 8.56 1.40 -10.60
C LEU A 117 8.05 2.31 -11.74
N GLN A 118 7.57 3.53 -11.44
CA GLN A 118 7.30 4.54 -12.46
C GLN A 118 8.57 4.90 -13.25
N GLN A 119 9.74 4.96 -12.60
CA GLN A 119 11.02 5.16 -13.28
C GLN A 119 11.42 3.94 -14.13
N MET A 120 11.07 2.73 -13.68
CA MET A 120 11.24 1.51 -14.48
C MET A 120 10.34 1.53 -15.73
N GLU A 121 9.10 1.96 -15.63
CA GLU A 121 8.20 2.14 -16.79
C GLU A 121 8.72 3.15 -17.81
N LEU A 122 9.49 4.14 -17.36
CA LEU A 122 10.21 5.09 -18.21
C LEU A 122 11.53 4.52 -18.79
N GLY A 123 11.82 3.23 -18.55
CA GLY A 123 12.99 2.55 -19.09
C GLY A 123 14.33 2.94 -18.42
N LYS A 124 14.30 3.56 -17.22
CA LYS A 124 15.52 4.01 -16.53
C LYS A 124 16.36 2.85 -15.98
N PHE A 125 15.74 1.73 -15.64
CA PHE A 125 16.38 0.51 -15.15
C PHE A 125 15.46 -0.70 -15.31
N LYS A 126 15.99 -1.91 -15.09
CA LYS A 126 15.24 -3.16 -14.96
C LYS A 126 15.36 -3.69 -13.53
N LEU A 127 14.38 -4.49 -13.07
CA LEU A 127 14.38 -5.02 -11.70
C LEU A 127 15.64 -5.84 -11.35
N ASP A 128 16.19 -6.52 -12.34
CA ASP A 128 17.35 -7.40 -12.14
C ASP A 128 18.69 -6.74 -12.47
N ASP A 129 18.66 -5.46 -12.81
CA ASP A 129 19.90 -4.68 -12.97
C ASP A 129 20.61 -4.51 -11.63
N ARG A 130 21.92 -4.45 -11.67
CA ARG A 130 22.78 -4.19 -10.51
C ARG A 130 22.65 -2.75 -10.06
N VAL A 131 22.24 -2.52 -8.81
CA VAL A 131 22.02 -1.18 -8.25
C VAL A 131 23.31 -0.34 -8.29
N ASN A 132 24.46 -0.95 -8.02
CA ASN A 132 25.75 -0.26 -8.02
C ASN A 132 26.13 0.36 -9.37
N ASP A 133 25.59 -0.10 -10.49
CA ASP A 133 25.86 0.48 -11.80
C ASP A 133 25.20 1.86 -11.95
N TYR A 134 24.15 2.12 -11.19
CA TYR A 134 23.41 3.37 -11.18
C TYR A 134 23.82 4.35 -10.06
N LEU A 135 24.63 3.92 -9.11
CA LEU A 135 25.15 4.78 -8.05
C LEU A 135 26.48 5.40 -8.49
N THR A 136 26.54 6.73 -8.65
CA THR A 136 27.74 7.46 -9.10
C THR A 136 28.56 8.01 -7.95
N ASP A 137 27.89 8.56 -6.92
CA ASP A 137 28.53 9.35 -5.87
C ASP A 137 28.99 8.49 -4.67
N PHE A 138 28.41 7.33 -4.53
CA PHE A 138 28.79 6.30 -3.56
C PHE A 138 28.37 4.91 -4.09
N LYS A 139 28.76 3.86 -3.41
CA LYS A 139 28.42 2.49 -3.77
C LYS A 139 27.93 1.72 -2.55
N ILE A 140 27.10 0.67 -2.78
CA ILE A 140 26.84 -0.34 -1.76
C ILE A 140 28.17 -1.03 -1.46
N GLN A 141 28.66 -0.88 -0.23
CA GLN A 141 29.92 -1.47 0.22
C GLN A 141 29.74 -2.95 0.57
N GLY A 142 30.81 -3.73 0.43
CA GLY A 142 30.84 -5.15 0.78
C GLY A 142 30.04 -6.06 -0.17
N GLU A 143 29.58 -5.53 -1.29
CA GLU A 143 28.91 -6.32 -2.33
C GLU A 143 29.89 -7.27 -3.01
N ASP A 144 29.51 -8.55 -3.15
CA ASP A 144 30.20 -9.51 -3.98
C ASP A 144 29.85 -9.26 -5.45
N PRO A 145 30.83 -9.01 -6.34
CA PRO A 145 30.57 -8.83 -7.76
C PRO A 145 29.85 -9.99 -8.45
N GLN A 146 29.99 -11.22 -7.94
CA GLN A 146 29.32 -12.40 -8.47
C GLN A 146 27.87 -12.54 -7.97
N HIS A 147 27.54 -11.88 -6.87
CA HIS A 147 26.20 -11.84 -6.26
C HIS A 147 25.77 -10.40 -6.01
N PRO A 148 25.54 -9.59 -7.07
CA PRO A 148 25.25 -8.18 -6.92
C PRO A 148 23.87 -7.92 -6.31
N VAL A 149 23.72 -6.78 -5.63
CA VAL A 149 22.42 -6.27 -5.18
C VAL A 149 21.66 -5.73 -6.37
N THR A 150 20.46 -6.23 -6.62
CA THR A 150 19.54 -5.76 -7.66
C THR A 150 18.42 -4.91 -7.10
N PHE A 151 17.70 -4.17 -7.95
CA PHE A 151 16.49 -3.44 -7.55
C PHE A 151 15.44 -4.38 -6.96
N ARG A 152 15.28 -5.57 -7.54
CA ARG A 152 14.37 -6.59 -6.99
C ARG A 152 14.73 -6.96 -5.56
N HIS A 153 16.00 -7.14 -5.26
CA HIS A 153 16.48 -7.46 -3.91
C HIS A 153 16.16 -6.36 -2.89
N LEU A 154 16.26 -5.07 -3.28
CA LEU A 154 15.87 -3.96 -2.41
C LEU A 154 14.38 -4.03 -2.06
N LEU A 155 13.52 -4.24 -3.07
CA LEU A 155 12.07 -4.19 -2.95
C LEU A 155 11.46 -5.45 -2.28
N THR A 156 12.24 -6.51 -2.11
CA THR A 156 11.82 -7.78 -1.49
C THR A 156 12.47 -8.05 -0.14
N HIS A 157 13.26 -7.09 0.37
CA HIS A 157 14.02 -7.25 1.61
C HIS A 157 15.04 -8.42 1.60
N THR A 158 15.55 -8.77 0.40
CA THR A 158 16.52 -9.86 0.21
C THR A 158 17.90 -9.36 -0.20
N SER A 159 18.15 -8.05 -0.09
CA SER A 159 19.39 -7.41 -0.55
C SER A 159 20.63 -7.68 0.32
N GLY A 160 20.45 -8.23 1.50
CA GLY A 160 21.55 -8.36 2.49
C GLY A 160 21.90 -7.06 3.21
N LEU A 161 21.19 -5.96 2.93
CA LEU A 161 21.30 -4.73 3.70
C LEU A 161 20.73 -4.93 5.11
N PRO A 162 21.28 -4.28 6.16
CA PRO A 162 20.82 -4.42 7.52
C PRO A 162 19.38 -3.90 7.70
N ALA A 163 18.71 -4.33 8.75
CA ALA A 163 17.38 -3.87 9.11
C ALA A 163 17.35 -2.35 9.30
N ASP A 164 18.34 -1.82 9.91
CA ASP A 164 18.57 -0.43 10.29
C ASP A 164 17.29 0.36 10.55
N PHE A 165 17.00 0.57 11.82
CA PHE A 165 15.89 1.41 12.23
C PHE A 165 16.24 2.91 12.20
N GLY A 166 17.41 3.24 11.62
CA GLY A 166 17.98 4.57 11.58
C GLY A 166 18.48 5.02 12.94
N ALA A 167 19.31 6.02 12.95
CA ALA A 167 19.63 6.69 14.20
C ALA A 167 18.32 7.19 14.83
N PHE A 168 17.90 6.47 15.87
CA PHE A 168 16.67 6.64 16.63
C PHE A 168 16.50 8.02 17.22
N PRO A 169 15.32 8.26 17.82
CA PRO A 169 14.68 9.55 17.73
C PRO A 169 15.70 10.62 18.01
N VAL A 170 15.90 11.46 17.03
CA VAL A 170 16.62 12.69 17.23
C VAL A 170 15.69 13.54 18.06
N TRP A 171 16.05 13.70 19.32
CA TRP A 171 15.31 14.48 20.30
C TRP A 171 15.58 15.98 20.07
N GLY A 172 14.56 16.79 20.22
CA GLY A 172 14.70 18.24 20.13
C GLY A 172 14.93 18.75 18.68
N ASP A 173 15.76 19.77 18.56
CA ASP A 173 16.02 20.47 17.30
C ASP A 173 17.08 19.82 16.40
N THR A 174 17.59 18.66 16.78
CA THR A 174 18.59 17.95 15.97
C THR A 174 18.00 17.58 14.62
N VAL A 175 18.67 17.93 13.55
CA VAL A 175 18.30 17.58 12.17
C VAL A 175 19.00 16.28 11.80
N PRO A 176 18.25 15.25 11.35
CA PRO A 176 18.86 14.04 10.81
C PRO A 176 19.78 14.37 9.63
N PRO A 177 20.86 13.59 9.39
CA PRO A 177 21.68 13.76 8.18
C PRO A 177 20.82 13.66 6.92
N SER A 178 21.29 14.30 5.84
CA SER A 178 20.67 14.16 4.53
C SER A 178 20.65 12.70 4.07
N LEU A 179 19.79 12.36 3.10
CA LEU A 179 19.76 11.01 2.54
C LEU A 179 21.14 10.59 2.01
N ASP A 180 21.79 11.49 1.30
CA ASP A 180 23.09 11.27 0.68
C ASP A 180 24.17 11.00 1.72
N ASP A 181 24.25 11.85 2.76
CA ASP A 181 25.23 11.69 3.85
C ASP A 181 25.03 10.41 4.62
N TYR A 182 23.75 10.08 4.91
CA TYR A 182 23.40 8.85 5.61
C TYR A 182 23.78 7.62 4.78
N LEU A 183 23.40 7.56 3.50
CA LEU A 183 23.70 6.43 2.62
C LEU A 183 25.20 6.29 2.37
N ARG A 184 25.89 7.40 2.09
CA ARG A 184 27.35 7.43 1.87
C ARG A 184 28.11 6.81 3.05
N LYS A 185 27.65 7.06 4.27
CA LYS A 185 28.28 6.56 5.50
C LYS A 185 27.89 5.12 5.85
N SER A 186 26.64 4.75 5.59
CA SER A 186 26.04 3.56 6.23
C SER A 186 25.70 2.43 5.24
N LEU A 187 25.71 2.70 3.92
CA LEU A 187 25.24 1.75 2.91
C LEU A 187 26.24 0.60 2.71
N LYS A 188 26.02 -0.49 3.44
CA LYS A 188 26.86 -1.68 3.41
C LYS A 188 26.02 -2.94 3.57
N VAL A 189 26.26 -3.96 2.72
CA VAL A 189 25.67 -5.28 2.91
C VAL A 189 26.34 -6.03 4.07
N THR A 190 25.56 -6.79 4.81
CA THR A 190 26.03 -7.63 5.94
C THR A 190 26.09 -9.11 5.60
N LYS A 191 25.48 -9.48 4.48
CA LYS A 191 25.44 -10.84 3.93
C LYS A 191 25.09 -10.79 2.43
N PRO A 192 25.39 -11.86 1.65
CA PRO A 192 24.99 -11.91 0.24
C PRO A 192 23.47 -11.76 0.05
N PRO A 193 23.02 -11.18 -1.06
CA PRO A 193 21.61 -11.18 -1.44
C PRO A 193 21.03 -12.60 -1.46
N LEU A 194 19.72 -12.73 -1.23
CA LEU A 194 18.98 -13.99 -1.24
C LEU A 194 19.39 -15.01 -0.16
N THR A 195 20.27 -14.65 0.78
CA THR A 195 20.58 -15.52 1.94
C THR A 195 19.39 -15.64 2.89
N SER A 196 18.66 -14.56 3.09
CA SER A 196 17.45 -14.50 3.91
C SER A 196 16.64 -13.25 3.60
N VAL A 197 15.40 -13.23 4.02
CA VAL A 197 14.62 -11.98 4.13
C VAL A 197 15.12 -11.23 5.37
N THR A 198 15.61 -10.01 5.17
CA THR A 198 15.96 -9.07 6.23
C THR A 198 15.24 -7.77 5.96
N TYR A 199 14.16 -7.53 6.70
CA TYR A 199 13.38 -6.30 6.56
C TYR A 199 14.30 -5.08 6.75
N SER A 200 14.46 -4.24 5.72
CA SER A 200 15.49 -3.20 5.69
C SER A 200 14.88 -1.82 5.43
N ASN A 201 14.97 -0.92 6.40
CA ASN A 201 14.63 0.50 6.22
C ASN A 201 15.70 1.21 5.39
N MET A 202 16.97 0.80 5.51
CA MET A 202 18.08 1.31 4.68
C MET A 202 17.82 1.08 3.19
N ALA A 203 17.30 -0.09 2.81
CA ALA A 203 16.94 -0.36 1.41
C ALA A 203 15.92 0.67 0.87
N PHE A 204 14.93 1.06 1.69
CA PHE A 204 13.92 2.04 1.28
C PHE A 204 14.41 3.49 1.35
N THR A 205 15.42 3.77 2.15
CA THR A 205 16.15 5.04 2.07
C THR A 205 16.92 5.14 0.74
N LEU A 206 17.54 4.03 0.31
CA LEU A 206 18.18 3.95 -1.01
C LEU A 206 17.16 4.03 -2.16
N VAL A 207 15.98 3.42 -2.02
CA VAL A 207 14.87 3.56 -2.98
C VAL A 207 14.49 5.03 -3.16
N ALA A 208 14.35 5.80 -2.08
CA ALA A 208 14.05 7.23 -2.15
C ALA A 208 15.14 8.02 -2.88
N TYR A 209 16.41 7.74 -2.59
CA TYR A 209 17.54 8.34 -3.31
C TYR A 209 17.48 8.01 -4.82
N LEU A 210 17.20 6.75 -5.17
CA LEU A 210 17.14 6.34 -6.58
C LEU A 210 15.96 6.99 -7.32
N VAL A 211 14.79 7.16 -6.67
CA VAL A 211 13.66 7.93 -7.24
C VAL A 211 14.11 9.36 -7.53
N GLN A 212 14.73 10.04 -6.57
CA GLN A 212 15.24 11.40 -6.76
C GLN A 212 16.28 11.46 -7.90
N LYS A 213 17.20 10.53 -7.93
CA LYS A 213 18.25 10.45 -8.96
C LYS A 213 17.68 10.26 -10.37
N PHE A 214 16.74 9.34 -10.54
CA PHE A 214 16.15 9.03 -11.84
C PHE A 214 15.19 10.10 -12.33
N SER A 215 14.42 10.69 -11.43
CA SER A 215 13.43 11.73 -11.78
C SER A 215 14.04 13.11 -11.96
N GLY A 216 15.18 13.39 -11.31
CA GLY A 216 15.80 14.70 -11.29
C GLY A 216 15.11 15.71 -10.35
N VAL A 217 14.10 15.28 -9.58
CA VAL A 217 13.40 16.15 -8.61
C VAL A 217 13.53 15.61 -7.19
N PRO A 218 13.44 16.46 -6.14
CA PRO A 218 13.50 16.01 -4.76
C PRO A 218 12.45 14.95 -4.46
N TYR A 219 12.83 13.90 -3.72
CA TYR A 219 11.96 12.76 -3.45
C TYR A 219 10.60 13.13 -2.85
N LYS A 220 10.57 14.04 -1.87
CA LYS A 220 9.30 14.50 -1.25
C LYS A 220 8.37 15.14 -2.29
N GLN A 221 8.93 15.92 -3.20
CA GLN A 221 8.19 16.56 -4.29
C GLN A 221 7.65 15.51 -5.26
N TYR A 222 8.49 14.55 -5.66
CA TYR A 222 8.07 13.47 -6.56
C TYR A 222 6.88 12.68 -5.98
N ILE A 223 6.96 12.28 -4.73
CA ILE A 223 5.87 11.56 -4.05
C ILE A 223 4.60 12.42 -3.97
N GLN A 224 4.73 13.71 -3.67
CA GLN A 224 3.59 14.62 -3.62
C GLN A 224 2.89 14.71 -4.97
N GLU A 225 3.64 14.90 -6.05
CA GLU A 225 3.10 15.13 -7.40
C GLU A 225 2.57 13.85 -8.05
N HIS A 226 3.27 12.71 -7.87
CA HIS A 226 2.97 11.48 -8.60
C HIS A 226 2.21 10.42 -7.79
N ILE A 227 2.09 10.59 -6.47
CA ILE A 227 1.37 9.65 -5.60
C ILE A 227 0.26 10.36 -4.81
N PHE A 228 0.60 11.34 -3.95
CA PHE A 228 -0.39 11.93 -3.05
C PHE A 228 -1.46 12.72 -3.79
N THR A 229 -1.06 13.59 -4.71
CA THR A 229 -1.99 14.44 -5.46
C THR A 229 -2.94 13.64 -6.37
N PRO A 230 -2.49 12.69 -7.20
CA PRO A 230 -3.38 11.87 -8.02
C PRO A 230 -4.37 11.03 -7.21
N LEU A 231 -3.98 10.63 -6.00
CA LEU A 231 -4.81 9.81 -5.10
C LEU A 231 -5.67 10.65 -4.13
N GLU A 232 -5.68 11.97 -4.29
CA GLU A 232 -6.39 12.89 -3.38
C GLU A 232 -6.03 12.67 -1.90
N MET A 233 -4.77 12.35 -1.61
CA MET A 233 -4.27 12.14 -0.26
C MET A 233 -3.95 13.47 0.41
N THR A 234 -4.95 14.33 0.51
CA THR A 234 -4.82 15.74 0.93
C THR A 234 -4.36 15.94 2.37
N SER A 235 -4.59 14.97 3.23
CA SER A 235 -4.11 14.95 4.63
C SER A 235 -2.95 13.97 4.83
N THR A 236 -2.08 13.81 3.80
CA THR A 236 -0.84 13.05 3.89
C THR A 236 0.35 13.97 3.69
N ALA A 237 1.36 13.88 4.56
CA ALA A 237 2.54 14.73 4.51
C ALA A 237 3.75 14.07 5.22
N PHE A 238 4.96 14.43 4.82
CA PHE A 238 6.19 14.00 5.51
C PHE A 238 6.39 14.72 6.85
N GLU A 239 5.80 15.88 6.99
CA GLU A 239 5.77 16.68 8.21
C GLU A 239 4.36 17.22 8.37
N PRO A 240 3.83 17.30 9.60
CA PRO A 240 2.52 17.87 9.82
C PRO A 240 2.45 19.32 9.33
N ARG A 241 1.44 19.63 8.55
CA ARG A 241 1.14 21.01 8.13
C ARG A 241 0.22 21.66 9.17
N PRO A 242 0.10 23.00 9.17
CA PRO A 242 -0.78 23.73 10.11
C PRO A 242 -2.24 23.22 10.10
N ASP A 243 -2.77 22.85 8.94
CA ASP A 243 -4.13 22.29 8.80
C ASP A 243 -4.30 20.89 9.41
N MET A 244 -3.20 20.21 9.74
CA MET A 244 -3.19 18.87 10.33
C MET A 244 -2.96 18.87 11.84
N GLU A 245 -2.40 19.95 12.42
CA GLU A 245 -1.93 19.99 13.81
C GLU A 245 -3.04 19.68 14.83
N GLU A 246 -4.23 20.26 14.67
CA GLU A 246 -5.37 20.01 15.56
C GLU A 246 -5.92 18.58 15.48
N ARG A 247 -5.61 17.88 14.41
CA ARG A 247 -6.05 16.50 14.15
C ARG A 247 -4.98 15.45 14.43
N LEU A 248 -3.80 15.87 14.86
CA LEU A 248 -2.71 14.94 15.17
C LEU A 248 -3.01 14.14 16.42
N SER A 249 -2.92 12.82 16.31
CA SER A 249 -2.98 11.96 17.48
C SER A 249 -1.67 11.97 18.26
N ILE A 250 -1.76 11.81 19.56
CA ILE A 250 -0.60 11.55 20.43
C ILE A 250 -0.21 10.07 20.30
N PRO A 251 1.06 9.74 20.05
CA PRO A 251 1.53 8.36 20.05
C PRO A 251 1.66 7.81 21.46
N TYR A 252 1.23 6.57 21.69
CA TYR A 252 1.31 5.91 23.00
C TYR A 252 2.10 4.60 22.92
N VAL A 253 2.94 4.41 23.93
CA VAL A 253 3.61 3.13 24.17
C VAL A 253 3.09 2.53 25.47
N VAL A 254 2.94 1.21 25.48
CA VAL A 254 2.53 0.48 26.67
C VAL A 254 3.78 0.10 27.44
N ASP A 255 3.84 0.50 28.72
CA ASP A 255 4.83 0.00 29.66
C ASP A 255 4.58 -1.48 29.95
N GLU A 256 5.59 -2.31 29.74
CA GLU A 256 5.44 -3.77 29.84
C GLU A 256 5.19 -4.26 31.27
N LYS A 257 5.64 -3.52 32.26
CA LYS A 257 5.54 -3.93 33.68
C LYS A 257 4.20 -3.54 34.27
N THR A 258 3.71 -2.36 33.92
CA THR A 258 2.52 -1.78 34.55
C THR A 258 1.28 -1.86 33.66
N GLY A 259 1.43 -2.10 32.35
CA GLY A 259 0.35 -1.98 31.36
C GLY A 259 -0.07 -0.54 31.10
N SER A 260 0.61 0.45 31.69
CA SER A 260 0.26 1.86 31.57
C SER A 260 0.58 2.38 30.17
N GLN A 261 -0.30 3.23 29.64
CA GLN A 261 -0.08 3.93 28.38
C GLN A 261 0.67 5.23 28.64
N MET A 262 1.82 5.37 28.02
CA MET A 262 2.64 6.58 28.12
C MET A 262 2.69 7.28 26.77
N GLY A 263 2.34 8.56 26.74
CA GLY A 263 2.54 9.40 25.57
C GLY A 263 4.05 9.51 25.24
N THR A 264 4.38 9.39 23.97
CA THR A 264 5.76 9.55 23.49
C THR A 264 5.86 10.74 22.53
N VAL A 265 7.07 11.04 22.11
CA VAL A 265 7.33 12.19 21.23
C VAL A 265 7.30 11.79 19.77
N ARG A 266 7.14 12.78 18.92
CA ARG A 266 7.27 12.62 17.47
C ARG A 266 8.70 12.23 17.11
N VAL A 267 8.84 11.24 16.22
CA VAL A 267 10.13 10.70 15.81
C VAL A 267 10.62 11.40 14.55
N LYS A 268 11.89 11.80 14.56
CA LYS A 268 12.66 12.09 13.36
C LYS A 268 13.70 10.98 13.18
N ALA A 269 13.99 10.55 11.96
CA ALA A 269 14.96 9.50 11.68
C ALA A 269 15.66 9.73 10.35
N SER A 270 16.91 9.30 10.22
CA SER A 270 17.65 9.34 8.94
C SER A 270 16.98 8.47 7.88
N VAL A 271 16.29 7.40 8.30
CA VAL A 271 15.52 6.50 7.44
C VAL A 271 14.06 6.95 7.26
N TRP A 272 13.78 8.25 7.37
CA TRP A 272 12.42 8.80 7.23
C TRP A 272 11.68 8.32 5.97
N PRO A 273 12.33 8.05 4.80
CA PRO A 273 11.62 7.56 3.63
C PRO A 273 11.04 6.16 3.81
N ALA A 274 11.46 5.44 4.85
CA ALA A 274 10.94 4.12 5.15
C ALA A 274 9.59 4.13 5.91
N GLY A 275 9.07 5.32 6.32
CA GLY A 275 7.77 5.34 6.98
C GLY A 275 7.46 6.53 7.90
N ILE A 276 8.30 7.57 7.97
CA ILE A 276 7.96 8.78 8.73
C ILE A 276 7.07 9.67 7.85
N VAL A 277 5.81 9.28 7.73
CA VAL A 277 4.79 9.96 6.94
C VAL A 277 3.49 9.99 7.74
N TYR A 278 2.88 11.14 7.80
CA TYR A 278 1.60 11.38 8.47
C TYR A 278 0.44 11.23 7.48
N GLY A 279 -0.68 10.68 7.94
CA GLY A 279 -1.85 10.51 7.09
C GLY A 279 -3.10 10.11 7.88
N THR A 280 -4.25 10.14 7.21
CA THR A 280 -5.54 9.70 7.73
C THR A 280 -5.91 8.34 7.17
N VAL A 281 -6.86 7.65 7.80
CA VAL A 281 -7.38 6.38 7.29
C VAL A 281 -8.06 6.54 5.93
N LEU A 282 -8.67 7.70 5.66
CA LEU A 282 -9.28 8.01 4.36
C LEU A 282 -8.23 8.07 3.25
N ASN A 283 -7.07 8.68 3.52
CA ASN A 283 -5.98 8.71 2.54
C ASN A 283 -5.39 7.31 2.33
N GLN A 284 -5.27 6.49 3.38
CA GLN A 284 -4.84 5.10 3.23
C GLN A 284 -5.87 4.26 2.46
N ALA A 285 -7.16 4.56 2.59
CA ALA A 285 -8.20 3.92 1.79
C ALA A 285 -8.07 4.28 0.30
N ASN A 286 -7.84 5.55 -0.06
CA ASN A 286 -7.60 5.95 -1.46
C ASN A 286 -6.39 5.21 -2.05
N TRP A 287 -5.30 5.09 -1.28
CA TRP A 287 -4.12 4.31 -1.65
C TRP A 287 -4.48 2.84 -1.89
N LEU A 288 -5.23 2.21 -0.98
CA LEU A 288 -5.62 0.81 -1.11
C LEU A 288 -6.56 0.60 -2.30
N ILE A 289 -7.52 1.53 -2.54
CA ILE A 289 -8.39 1.52 -3.72
C ILE A 289 -7.57 1.49 -5.02
N ALA A 290 -6.55 2.33 -5.14
CA ALA A 290 -5.70 2.33 -6.34
C ALA A 290 -5.03 0.97 -6.57
N ASN A 291 -4.54 0.31 -5.51
CA ASN A 291 -3.91 -1.01 -5.60
C ASN A 291 -4.92 -2.14 -5.92
N LEU A 292 -6.17 -2.01 -5.50
CA LEU A 292 -7.25 -2.96 -5.82
C LEU A 292 -7.81 -2.73 -7.23
N ASN A 293 -7.62 -1.55 -7.81
CA ASN A 293 -8.16 -1.16 -9.11
C ASN A 293 -7.08 -0.99 -10.20
N GLY A 294 -6.08 -1.89 -10.20
CA GLY A 294 -5.10 -1.98 -11.28
C GLY A 294 -4.20 -0.74 -11.41
N GLY A 295 -3.91 -0.04 -10.31
CA GLY A 295 -3.07 1.16 -10.28
C GLY A 295 -3.82 2.45 -10.58
N SER A 296 -5.17 2.44 -10.51
CA SER A 296 -5.99 3.60 -10.80
C SER A 296 -6.89 3.98 -9.62
N PHE A 297 -7.03 5.28 -9.40
CA PHE A 297 -7.97 5.88 -8.49
C PHE A 297 -8.79 6.92 -9.25
N LYS A 298 -10.12 6.73 -9.31
CA LYS A 298 -11.00 7.52 -10.19
C LYS A 298 -10.47 7.49 -11.63
N ASP A 299 -10.27 8.66 -12.23
CA ASP A 299 -9.74 8.84 -13.59
C ASP A 299 -8.19 8.90 -13.65
N LYS A 300 -7.50 8.83 -12.52
CA LYS A 300 -6.05 8.94 -12.42
C LYS A 300 -5.39 7.56 -12.31
N ARG A 301 -4.40 7.32 -13.15
CA ARG A 301 -3.55 6.12 -13.09
C ARG A 301 -2.17 6.51 -12.58
N ILE A 302 -1.71 5.84 -11.51
CA ILE A 302 -0.38 6.06 -10.93
C ILE A 302 0.65 5.02 -11.40
N ILE A 303 0.22 3.88 -11.91
CA ILE A 303 1.10 2.84 -12.47
C ILE A 303 0.31 1.96 -13.44
N SER A 304 0.97 1.32 -14.41
CA SER A 304 0.31 0.38 -15.30
C SER A 304 -0.19 -0.86 -14.53
N GLU A 305 -1.28 -1.44 -14.98
CA GLU A 305 -1.82 -2.66 -14.39
C GLU A 305 -0.82 -3.82 -14.48
N ALA A 306 -0.05 -3.89 -15.56
CA ALA A 306 0.98 -4.91 -15.76
C ALA A 306 2.08 -4.81 -14.69
N THR A 307 2.61 -3.61 -14.46
CA THR A 307 3.64 -3.37 -13.44
C THR A 307 3.10 -3.59 -12.03
N LEU A 308 1.85 -3.17 -11.76
CA LEU A 308 1.22 -3.44 -10.47
C LEU A 308 1.03 -4.95 -10.25
N ASN A 309 0.61 -5.71 -11.26
CA ASN A 309 0.49 -7.16 -11.16
C ASN A 309 1.86 -7.81 -10.87
N GLN A 310 2.93 -7.35 -11.49
CA GLN A 310 4.29 -7.78 -11.16
C GLN A 310 4.64 -7.45 -9.70
N MET A 311 4.32 -6.24 -9.24
CA MET A 311 4.54 -5.81 -7.86
C MET A 311 3.79 -6.68 -6.84
N LEU A 312 2.58 -7.13 -7.17
CA LEU A 312 1.70 -7.90 -6.30
C LEU A 312 1.84 -9.43 -6.47
N THR A 313 2.83 -9.89 -7.22
CA THR A 313 3.15 -11.31 -7.37
C THR A 313 4.31 -11.66 -6.45
N ARG A 314 4.23 -12.82 -5.76
CA ARG A 314 5.34 -13.32 -4.93
C ARG A 314 6.59 -13.48 -5.79
N GLN A 315 7.72 -12.92 -5.32
CA GLN A 315 8.94 -12.84 -6.11
C GLN A 315 9.83 -14.09 -5.93
N TYR A 316 9.84 -14.70 -4.74
CA TYR A 316 10.73 -15.82 -4.42
C TYR A 316 10.00 -16.91 -3.65
N ASP A 317 10.00 -18.14 -4.18
CA ASP A 317 9.33 -19.29 -3.54
C ASP A 317 10.07 -19.80 -2.32
N GLN A 318 11.39 -19.65 -2.28
CA GLN A 318 12.21 -20.06 -1.14
C GLN A 318 11.91 -19.29 0.16
N PHE A 319 11.25 -18.13 0.07
CA PHE A 319 10.86 -17.30 1.21
C PHE A 319 9.35 -17.26 1.42
N LYS A 320 8.66 -18.33 1.06
CA LYS A 320 7.22 -18.48 1.33
C LYS A 320 6.95 -18.74 2.80
N GLY A 321 5.77 -18.41 3.26
CA GLY A 321 5.28 -18.73 4.60
C GLY A 321 4.66 -17.54 5.32
N THR A 322 4.58 -17.66 6.64
CA THR A 322 4.03 -16.61 7.50
C THR A 322 4.94 -15.38 7.52
N ILE A 323 4.36 -14.22 7.33
CA ILE A 323 5.03 -12.91 7.40
C ILE A 323 4.83 -12.33 8.81
N GLU A 324 5.90 -11.75 9.36
CA GLU A 324 5.94 -11.26 10.75
C GLU A 324 5.53 -12.32 11.80
N GLY A 325 5.63 -13.60 11.45
CA GLY A 325 5.33 -14.72 12.34
C GLY A 325 3.84 -15.00 12.59
N ILE A 326 2.93 -14.18 12.09
CA ILE A 326 1.50 -14.27 12.44
C ILE A 326 0.52 -14.08 11.27
N TRP A 327 0.92 -13.45 10.17
CA TRP A 327 0.06 -13.25 9.01
C TRP A 327 0.57 -14.04 7.80
N GLY A 328 -0.35 -14.73 7.13
CA GLY A 328 -0.05 -15.50 5.92
C GLY A 328 -0.31 -16.99 6.08
N ASN A 329 0.13 -17.76 5.12
CA ASN A 329 0.08 -19.24 5.05
C ASN A 329 1.21 -19.71 4.12
N GLU A 330 1.23 -20.97 3.73
CA GLU A 330 2.25 -21.53 2.83
C GLU A 330 2.32 -20.85 1.45
N THR A 331 1.27 -20.12 1.06
CA THR A 331 1.25 -19.33 -0.18
C THR A 331 1.76 -17.90 0.02
N ALA A 332 1.93 -17.46 1.27
CA ALA A 332 2.36 -16.10 1.59
C ALA A 332 3.82 -15.86 1.19
N GLY A 333 4.15 -14.61 0.90
CA GLY A 333 5.50 -14.15 0.59
C GLY A 333 5.51 -12.68 0.23
N PHE A 334 6.70 -12.18 -0.12
CA PHE A 334 6.87 -10.82 -0.58
C PHE A 334 6.65 -10.73 -2.10
N GLY A 335 5.73 -9.86 -2.51
CA GLY A 335 5.79 -9.20 -3.80
C GLY A 335 6.91 -8.15 -3.80
N LEU A 336 6.86 -7.16 -4.67
CA LEU A 336 7.74 -6.00 -4.51
C LEU A 336 7.13 -5.12 -3.40
N THR A 337 7.62 -5.30 -2.17
CA THR A 337 7.20 -4.65 -0.93
C THR A 337 5.91 -5.18 -0.31
N TRP A 338 4.83 -5.29 -1.08
CA TRP A 338 3.59 -5.84 -0.55
C TRP A 338 3.76 -7.28 -0.08
N TRP A 339 3.15 -7.61 1.04
CA TRP A 339 2.89 -8.99 1.42
C TRP A 339 1.77 -9.54 0.56
N THR A 340 1.94 -10.75 0.05
CA THR A 340 0.96 -11.40 -0.82
C THR A 340 0.65 -12.80 -0.33
N GLN A 341 -0.58 -13.25 -0.54
CA GLN A 341 -0.98 -14.64 -0.30
C GLN A 341 -2.21 -15.01 -1.12
N VAL A 342 -2.50 -16.32 -1.18
CA VAL A 342 -3.74 -16.86 -1.73
C VAL A 342 -4.49 -17.59 -0.63
N ARG A 343 -5.79 -17.30 -0.46
CA ARG A 343 -6.70 -17.98 0.47
C ARG A 343 -7.99 -18.30 -0.28
N ASP A 344 -8.43 -19.56 -0.25
CA ASP A 344 -9.66 -20.01 -0.91
C ASP A 344 -9.77 -19.56 -2.39
N GLY A 345 -8.63 -19.52 -3.08
CA GLY A 345 -8.54 -19.06 -4.46
C GLY A 345 -8.48 -17.54 -4.66
N ASP A 346 -8.78 -16.73 -3.65
CA ASP A 346 -8.68 -15.28 -3.70
C ASP A 346 -7.23 -14.81 -3.40
N ARG A 347 -6.75 -13.82 -4.16
CA ARG A 347 -5.43 -13.19 -3.96
C ARG A 347 -5.55 -11.99 -3.04
N TYR A 348 -4.62 -11.91 -2.09
CA TYR A 348 -4.57 -10.84 -1.09
C TYR A 348 -3.28 -10.04 -1.20
N LEU A 349 -3.37 -8.79 -0.79
CA LEU A 349 -2.23 -7.91 -0.51
C LEU A 349 -2.37 -7.35 0.89
N ALA A 350 -1.24 -7.18 1.60
CA ALA A 350 -1.23 -6.53 2.90
C ALA A 350 0.10 -5.83 3.17
N HIS A 351 0.08 -4.87 4.05
CA HIS A 351 1.28 -4.31 4.66
C HIS A 351 0.95 -3.71 6.02
N SER A 352 1.87 -3.87 6.97
CA SER A 352 1.79 -3.22 8.27
C SER A 352 2.65 -1.94 8.34
N GLY A 353 2.40 -1.13 9.35
CA GLY A 353 3.24 -0.01 9.71
C GLY A 353 3.38 0.09 11.21
N SER A 354 4.60 0.34 11.71
CA SER A 354 4.83 0.62 13.13
C SER A 354 5.91 1.68 13.28
N VAL A 355 5.61 2.72 14.01
CA VAL A 355 6.56 3.78 14.35
C VAL A 355 6.17 4.32 15.72
N ALA A 356 7.08 4.26 16.69
CA ALA A 356 7.03 4.96 17.98
C ALA A 356 5.62 5.33 18.50
N GLY A 357 4.85 4.34 18.90
CA GLY A 357 3.51 4.57 19.46
C GLY A 357 2.37 4.59 18.41
N TYR A 358 2.65 4.30 17.15
CA TYR A 358 1.63 4.14 16.11
C TYR A 358 1.71 2.75 15.48
N THR A 359 0.55 2.21 15.11
CA THR A 359 0.46 0.99 14.32
C THR A 359 -0.60 1.16 13.22
N ALA A 360 -0.27 0.72 12.03
CA ALA A 360 -1.16 0.72 10.87
C ALA A 360 -1.25 -0.67 10.25
N PHE A 361 -2.38 -0.99 9.64
CA PHE A 361 -2.51 -2.19 8.83
C PHE A 361 -3.46 -1.97 7.65
N LEU A 362 -3.04 -2.46 6.49
CA LEU A 362 -3.82 -2.46 5.25
C LEU A 362 -3.96 -3.90 4.78
N LEU A 363 -5.18 -4.31 4.45
CA LEU A 363 -5.49 -5.61 3.86
C LEU A 363 -6.44 -5.44 2.69
N GLY A 364 -6.12 -6.04 1.55
CA GLY A 364 -6.97 -6.05 0.37
C GLY A 364 -7.15 -7.44 -0.21
N ASN A 365 -8.39 -7.81 -0.53
CA ASN A 365 -8.73 -8.94 -1.38
C ASN A 365 -8.84 -8.43 -2.83
N ARG A 366 -7.89 -8.81 -3.67
CA ARG A 366 -7.76 -8.28 -5.03
C ARG A 366 -8.88 -8.73 -5.96
N ASP A 367 -9.28 -9.99 -5.85
CA ASP A 367 -10.23 -10.59 -6.76
C ASP A 367 -11.66 -10.11 -6.51
N ARG A 368 -11.95 -9.76 -5.25
CA ARG A 368 -13.25 -9.22 -4.84
C ARG A 368 -13.24 -7.69 -4.69
N LYS A 369 -12.08 -7.05 -4.82
CA LYS A 369 -11.87 -5.61 -4.58
C LYS A 369 -12.42 -5.15 -3.22
N LEU A 370 -12.22 -5.96 -2.19
CA LEU A 370 -12.55 -5.61 -0.81
C LEU A 370 -11.30 -5.15 -0.08
N GLY A 371 -11.42 -4.12 0.75
CA GLY A 371 -10.30 -3.57 1.49
C GLY A 371 -10.64 -3.17 2.91
N PHE A 372 -9.65 -3.30 3.78
CA PHE A 372 -9.67 -2.86 5.17
C PHE A 372 -8.43 -2.03 5.46
N ALA A 373 -8.62 -0.84 6.02
CA ALA A 373 -7.56 0.02 6.49
C ALA A 373 -7.79 0.42 7.94
N ILE A 374 -6.75 0.37 8.76
CA ILE A 374 -6.80 0.80 10.16
C ILE A 374 -5.51 1.53 10.54
N LEU A 375 -5.66 2.65 11.23
CA LEU A 375 -4.59 3.43 11.83
C LEU A 375 -4.85 3.57 13.32
N THR A 376 -3.83 3.39 14.15
CA THR A 376 -3.93 3.47 15.61
C THR A 376 -2.81 4.30 16.21
N ASN A 377 -3.02 4.85 17.41
CA ASN A 377 -2.00 5.54 18.20
C ASN A 377 -1.50 4.69 19.38
N GLY A 378 -1.39 3.38 19.17
CA GLY A 378 -0.82 2.42 20.11
C GLY A 378 0.29 1.59 19.47
N ASN A 379 1.34 1.26 20.22
CA ASN A 379 2.34 0.30 19.77
C ASN A 379 1.84 -1.15 19.96
N ARG A 380 2.55 -2.13 19.34
CA ARG A 380 2.30 -3.59 19.53
C ARG A 380 0.91 -4.08 19.13
N ALA A 381 0.18 -3.28 18.36
CA ALA A 381 -1.17 -3.64 17.94
C ALA A 381 -1.23 -4.71 16.83
N HIS A 382 -0.12 -5.03 16.16
CA HIS A 382 -0.10 -5.89 14.96
C HIS A 382 -0.87 -7.20 15.10
N PRO A 383 -0.63 -8.07 16.12
CA PRO A 383 -1.34 -9.35 16.20
C PRO A 383 -2.85 -9.21 16.30
N HIS A 384 -3.30 -8.13 16.95
CA HIS A 384 -4.70 -7.81 17.10
C HIS A 384 -5.30 -7.26 15.79
N LEU A 385 -4.56 -6.34 15.12
CA LEU A 385 -5.02 -5.72 13.88
C LEU A 385 -5.08 -6.72 12.72
N PHE A 386 -4.17 -7.69 12.65
CA PHE A 386 -4.16 -8.71 11.61
C PHE A 386 -5.43 -9.58 11.69
N LYS A 387 -5.77 -10.06 12.89
CA LYS A 387 -6.99 -10.85 13.13
C LYS A 387 -8.26 -10.05 12.83
N LEU A 388 -8.28 -8.78 13.24
CA LEU A 388 -9.41 -7.89 12.98
C LEU A 388 -9.61 -7.65 11.48
N ALA A 389 -8.54 -7.42 10.75
CA ALA A 389 -8.60 -7.20 9.31
C ALA A 389 -9.09 -8.45 8.55
N ASP A 390 -8.61 -9.63 8.92
CA ASP A 390 -9.10 -10.89 8.37
C ASP A 390 -10.61 -11.06 8.65
N LYS A 391 -11.03 -10.81 9.90
CA LYS A 391 -12.46 -10.87 10.27
C LYS A 391 -13.30 -9.87 9.47
N ALA A 392 -12.81 -8.65 9.26
CA ALA A 392 -13.52 -7.63 8.48
C ALA A 392 -13.71 -8.07 7.02
N ILE A 393 -12.66 -8.55 6.36
CA ILE A 393 -12.75 -9.06 4.99
C ILE A 393 -13.69 -10.27 4.90
N ASP A 394 -13.62 -11.20 5.85
CA ASP A 394 -14.49 -12.39 5.87
C ASP A 394 -15.98 -12.02 6.04
N LEU A 395 -16.28 -11.05 6.91
CA LEU A 395 -17.63 -10.51 7.06
C LEU A 395 -18.12 -9.82 5.78
N MET A 396 -17.28 -9.01 5.16
CA MET A 396 -17.63 -8.39 3.88
C MET A 396 -17.85 -9.43 2.79
N LYS A 397 -17.02 -10.50 2.71
CA LYS A 397 -17.25 -11.62 1.78
C LYS A 397 -18.58 -12.33 2.07
N LYS A 398 -18.85 -12.67 3.33
CA LYS A 398 -20.05 -13.37 3.79
C LYS A 398 -21.33 -12.61 3.43
N TYR A 399 -21.31 -11.29 3.55
CA TYR A 399 -22.46 -10.43 3.36
C TYR A 399 -22.41 -9.60 2.08
N SER A 400 -21.66 -10.06 1.09
CA SER A 400 -21.66 -9.51 -0.26
C SER A 400 -22.67 -10.24 -1.14
N SER A 401 -23.37 -9.48 -1.97
CA SER A 401 -24.19 -10.01 -3.07
C SER A 401 -23.63 -9.56 -4.41
N ALA A 402 -23.63 -10.44 -5.40
CA ALA A 402 -23.49 -9.99 -6.78
C ALA A 402 -24.76 -9.20 -7.12
N GLU A 403 -24.61 -7.94 -7.53
CA GLU A 403 -25.73 -7.13 -7.99
C GLU A 403 -26.45 -7.87 -9.16
N LYS A 404 -27.71 -8.28 -8.95
CA LYS A 404 -28.55 -8.76 -10.05
C LYS A 404 -28.82 -7.54 -10.94
N LEU A 405 -28.36 -7.57 -12.18
CA LEU A 405 -28.83 -6.62 -13.17
C LEU A 405 -30.36 -6.65 -13.17
N SER A 406 -30.99 -5.58 -12.71
CA SER A 406 -32.40 -5.33 -12.93
C SER A 406 -32.58 -5.29 -14.45
N THR A 407 -33.11 -6.35 -15.02
CA THR A 407 -33.66 -6.29 -16.35
C THR A 407 -34.89 -5.39 -16.24
N ALA A 408 -34.69 -4.09 -16.55
CA ALA A 408 -35.80 -3.19 -16.80
C ALA A 408 -36.61 -3.81 -17.93
N LYS A 409 -37.88 -4.13 -17.61
CA LYS A 409 -38.89 -4.52 -18.58
C LYS A 409 -39.29 -3.33 -19.45
#